data_f451300e0195458e5b2616ad412076e0
#
_entry.id   f451300e0195458e5b2616ad412076e0
#
_cell.length_a   1.000
_cell.length_b   1.000
_cell.length_c   1.000
_cell.angle_alpha   90.00
_cell.angle_beta   90.00
_cell.angle_gamma   90.00
#
_symmetry.space_group_name_H-M   'P 1'
#
loop_
_entity.id
_entity.type
_entity.pdbx_description
1 polymer ?
#
loop_
_entity_poly.entity_id
_entity_poly.type
_entity_poly.pdbx_seq_one_letter_code
_entity_poly.pdbx_strand_id
1 'polypeptide(L)'
;LERPIKDIIDHALETKVFGEDFSFRRGQREVIEQIVTAYQEDPESTVVIDAPTGTGKSLIAMWSSYILKELGKRGYLVTSDLALQDQYEKDFKRLSLNWPSIRGVDNYECFVNSLPFSLGDCKMKGMSYEQAEQLSCYGHCGYLQNRRRAIEQPVALLNYSFWLIQRNYVQARMDEQERDAPFKKRDFVFFDEAHKVDEIVQNHFSARIDESIIDRVVYLNRFISRHNIPAETQTKNRLQAVVHDLMTTKGREPLFKAIQEFRGIAITYRAAQDIAKKTAKKRFGQKTIP
;
A
#
# COMPACT_ATOMS: atom_id res chain seq x y z
N LEU A 1 10.73 -27.61 -21.50
CA LEU A 1 12.10 -27.24 -21.04
C LEU A 1 12.10 -25.74 -20.78
N GLU A 2 12.42 -25.33 -19.53
CA GLU A 2 12.57 -23.92 -19.20
C GLU A 2 13.76 -23.35 -19.99
N ARG A 3 13.60 -22.11 -20.50
CA ARG A 3 14.65 -21.42 -21.25
C ARG A 3 15.82 -21.11 -20.32
N PRO A 4 17.08 -21.38 -20.72
CA PRO A 4 18.25 -21.08 -19.90
C PRO A 4 18.32 -19.58 -19.55
N ILE A 5 18.70 -19.25 -18.30
CA ILE A 5 18.83 -17.86 -17.82
C ILE A 5 19.71 -17.04 -18.74
N LYS A 6 20.85 -17.61 -19.14
CA LYS A 6 21.81 -16.97 -20.05
C LYS A 6 21.18 -16.56 -21.36
N ASP A 7 20.37 -17.43 -21.97
CA ASP A 7 19.70 -17.15 -23.25
C ASP A 7 18.67 -16.04 -23.12
N ILE A 8 18.00 -15.93 -21.97
CA ILE A 8 17.06 -14.84 -21.70
C ILE A 8 17.80 -13.50 -21.56
N ILE A 9 18.95 -13.49 -20.85
CA ILE A 9 19.79 -12.30 -20.70
C ILE A 9 20.33 -11.86 -22.05
N ASP A 10 20.94 -12.78 -22.79
CA ASP A 10 21.57 -12.47 -24.07
C ASP A 10 20.53 -11.98 -25.08
N HIS A 11 19.37 -12.59 -25.14
CA HIS A 11 18.26 -12.13 -25.97
C HIS A 11 17.75 -10.73 -25.57
N ALA A 12 17.64 -10.44 -24.28
CA ALA A 12 17.21 -9.12 -23.79
C ALA A 12 18.25 -8.03 -24.13
N LEU A 13 19.53 -8.36 -24.14
CA LEU A 13 20.62 -7.47 -24.59
C LEU A 13 20.57 -7.24 -26.09
N GLU A 14 20.43 -8.29 -26.89
CA GLU A 14 20.31 -8.22 -28.34
C GLU A 14 19.11 -7.40 -28.79
N THR A 15 17.97 -7.60 -28.16
CA THR A 15 16.72 -6.87 -28.41
C THR A 15 16.64 -5.51 -27.74
N LYS A 16 17.69 -5.11 -27.01
CA LYS A 16 17.83 -3.79 -26.34
C LYS A 16 16.69 -3.45 -25.40
N VAL A 17 16.12 -4.44 -24.74
CA VAL A 17 15.01 -4.25 -23.78
C VAL A 17 15.37 -3.25 -22.68
N PHE A 18 16.64 -3.21 -22.26
CA PHE A 18 17.15 -2.29 -21.24
C PHE A 18 17.87 -1.06 -21.82
N GLY A 19 17.64 -0.74 -23.08
CA GLY A 19 18.24 0.41 -23.77
C GLY A 19 19.39 0.04 -24.67
N GLU A 20 19.67 0.92 -25.65
CA GLU A 20 20.68 0.66 -26.70
C GLU A 20 22.11 0.56 -26.16
N ASP A 21 22.46 1.40 -25.19
CA ASP A 21 23.80 1.51 -24.62
C ASP A 21 23.91 0.79 -23.25
N PHE A 22 23.00 -0.13 -22.96
CA PHE A 22 23.02 -0.84 -21.68
C PHE A 22 24.22 -1.80 -21.62
N SER A 23 24.94 -1.75 -20.50
CA SER A 23 25.96 -2.72 -20.15
C SER A 23 25.95 -3.00 -18.66
N PHE A 24 26.18 -4.26 -18.28
CA PHE A 24 26.34 -4.63 -16.88
C PHE A 24 27.63 -4.05 -16.30
N ARG A 25 27.55 -3.52 -15.09
CA ARG A 25 28.74 -3.29 -14.28
C ARG A 25 29.28 -4.61 -13.76
N ARG A 26 30.55 -4.59 -13.37
CA ARG A 26 31.24 -5.78 -12.81
C ARG A 26 30.41 -6.41 -11.69
N GLY A 27 30.15 -7.71 -11.78
CA GLY A 27 29.42 -8.50 -10.78
C GLY A 27 27.88 -8.42 -10.86
N GLN A 28 27.30 -7.49 -11.62
CA GLN A 28 25.83 -7.40 -11.68
C GLN A 28 25.18 -8.60 -12.35
N ARG A 29 25.76 -9.06 -13.48
CA ARG A 29 25.23 -10.21 -14.22
C ARG A 29 25.29 -11.48 -13.36
N GLU A 30 26.41 -11.70 -12.70
CA GLU A 30 26.61 -12.85 -11.82
C GLU A 30 25.60 -12.89 -10.66
N VAL A 31 25.36 -11.74 -10.03
CA VAL A 31 24.37 -11.64 -8.95
C VAL A 31 22.96 -11.92 -9.46
N ILE A 32 22.59 -11.38 -10.63
CA ILE A 32 21.29 -11.64 -11.26
C ILE A 32 21.11 -13.14 -11.54
N GLU A 33 22.12 -13.78 -12.15
CA GLU A 33 22.10 -15.22 -12.42
C GLU A 33 21.95 -16.03 -11.15
N GLN A 34 22.67 -15.68 -10.06
CA GLN A 34 22.57 -16.34 -8.75
C GLN A 34 21.17 -16.19 -8.14
N ILE A 35 20.57 -15.00 -8.19
CA ILE A 35 19.21 -14.78 -7.68
C ILE A 35 18.20 -15.68 -8.38
N VAL A 36 18.24 -15.70 -9.72
CA VAL A 36 17.29 -16.48 -10.51
C VAL A 36 17.52 -17.98 -10.34
N THR A 37 18.80 -18.41 -10.24
CA THR A 37 19.14 -19.81 -9.97
C THR A 37 18.63 -20.23 -8.59
N ALA A 38 18.86 -19.43 -7.55
CA ALA A 38 18.36 -19.73 -6.20
C ALA A 38 16.84 -19.87 -6.18
N TYR A 39 16.12 -19.02 -6.91
CA TYR A 39 14.66 -19.15 -7.06
C TYR A 39 14.27 -20.45 -7.81
N GLN A 40 15.01 -20.85 -8.83
CA GLN A 40 14.71 -22.10 -9.58
C GLN A 40 14.97 -23.36 -8.73
N GLU A 41 16.02 -23.33 -7.88
CA GLU A 41 16.35 -24.40 -6.96
C GLU A 41 15.35 -24.52 -5.81
N ASP A 42 14.93 -23.37 -5.23
CA ASP A 42 13.94 -23.30 -4.16
C ASP A 42 13.11 -22.00 -4.27
N PRO A 43 11.87 -22.07 -4.81
CA PRO A 43 10.98 -20.89 -4.93
C PRO A 43 10.57 -20.24 -3.60
N GLU A 44 10.75 -20.92 -2.47
CA GLU A 44 10.48 -20.36 -1.14
C GLU A 44 11.76 -19.79 -0.48
N SER A 45 12.91 -19.86 -1.15
CA SER A 45 14.17 -19.33 -0.65
C SER A 45 14.15 -17.81 -0.45
N THR A 46 14.93 -17.32 0.51
CA THR A 46 15.16 -15.89 0.74
C THR A 46 16.61 -15.55 0.40
N VAL A 47 16.80 -14.70 -0.59
CA VAL A 47 18.12 -14.19 -0.99
C VAL A 47 18.30 -12.79 -0.42
N VAL A 48 19.36 -12.58 0.36
CA VAL A 48 19.75 -11.26 0.89
C VAL A 48 20.97 -10.75 0.14
N ILE A 49 20.86 -9.53 -0.40
CA ILE A 49 21.93 -8.88 -1.15
C ILE A 49 22.41 -7.68 -0.33
N ASP A 50 23.61 -7.77 0.22
CA ASP A 50 24.31 -6.65 0.81
C ASP A 50 25.28 -6.06 -0.22
N ALA A 51 24.99 -4.84 -0.64
CA ALA A 51 25.79 -4.17 -1.65
C ALA A 51 25.85 -2.65 -1.38
N PRO A 52 27.02 -2.01 -1.59
CA PRO A 52 27.18 -0.58 -1.39
C PRO A 52 26.20 0.27 -2.22
N THR A 53 26.01 1.52 -1.81
CA THR A 53 25.24 2.49 -2.61
C THR A 53 25.91 2.70 -3.98
N GLY A 54 25.11 2.89 -5.02
CA GLY A 54 25.64 3.09 -6.37
C GLY A 54 26.00 1.82 -7.15
N THR A 55 25.92 0.63 -6.56
CA THR A 55 26.16 -0.64 -7.28
C THR A 55 25.04 -1.01 -8.25
N GLY A 56 23.90 -0.32 -8.20
CA GLY A 56 22.75 -0.59 -9.06
C GLY A 56 21.85 -1.70 -8.55
N LYS A 57 21.62 -1.78 -7.23
CA LYS A 57 20.69 -2.73 -6.61
C LYS A 57 19.31 -2.75 -7.27
N SER A 58 18.73 -1.56 -7.52
CA SER A 58 17.44 -1.44 -8.18
C SER A 58 17.46 -2.03 -9.61
N LEU A 59 18.57 -1.89 -10.32
CA LEU A 59 18.75 -2.49 -11.65
C LEU A 59 18.85 -4.02 -11.55
N ILE A 60 19.53 -4.54 -10.55
CA ILE A 60 19.60 -5.99 -10.28
C ILE A 60 18.18 -6.53 -10.03
N ALA A 61 17.39 -5.85 -9.19
CA ALA A 61 16.00 -6.23 -8.94
C ALA A 61 15.13 -6.18 -10.20
N MET A 62 15.30 -5.17 -11.04
CA MET A 62 14.58 -5.06 -12.33
C MET A 62 14.96 -6.17 -13.31
N TRP A 63 16.26 -6.47 -13.47
CA TRP A 63 16.72 -7.55 -14.33
C TRP A 63 16.25 -8.92 -13.86
N SER A 64 16.40 -9.21 -12.57
CA SER A 64 15.94 -10.47 -12.01
C SER A 64 14.42 -10.62 -12.18
N SER A 65 13.65 -9.54 -11.96
CA SER A 65 12.19 -9.54 -12.20
C SER A 65 11.84 -9.77 -13.66
N TYR A 66 12.63 -9.20 -14.60
CA TYR A 66 12.44 -9.40 -16.01
C TYR A 66 12.65 -10.87 -16.41
N ILE A 67 13.74 -11.47 -15.95
CA ILE A 67 14.05 -12.88 -16.24
C ILE A 67 12.97 -13.80 -15.66
N LEU A 68 12.58 -13.59 -14.40
CA LEU A 68 11.53 -14.38 -13.77
C LEU A 68 10.19 -14.23 -14.50
N LYS A 69 9.87 -13.02 -14.99
CA LYS A 69 8.69 -12.78 -15.84
C LYS A 69 8.78 -13.56 -17.16
N GLU A 70 9.93 -13.58 -17.82
CA GLU A 70 10.15 -14.37 -19.05
C GLU A 70 10.05 -15.89 -18.79
N LEU A 71 10.31 -16.33 -17.56
CA LEU A 71 10.05 -17.69 -17.08
C LEU A 71 8.59 -17.92 -16.64
N GLY A 72 7.67 -16.99 -16.95
CA GLY A 72 6.25 -17.09 -16.66
C GLY A 72 5.86 -16.80 -15.22
N LYS A 73 6.78 -16.25 -14.39
CA LYS A 73 6.53 -15.95 -12.99
C LYS A 73 5.97 -14.54 -12.80
N ARG A 74 5.25 -14.34 -11.71
CA ARG A 74 4.67 -13.04 -11.34
C ARG A 74 5.28 -12.54 -10.04
N GLY A 75 5.51 -11.22 -9.94
CA GLY A 75 6.14 -10.67 -8.75
C GLY A 75 5.80 -9.23 -8.43
N TYR A 76 6.31 -8.80 -7.29
CA TYR A 76 6.26 -7.41 -6.85
C TYR A 76 7.68 -6.88 -6.62
N LEU A 77 7.88 -5.62 -7.02
CA LEU A 77 8.96 -4.78 -6.54
C LEU A 77 8.38 -3.90 -5.43
N VAL A 78 9.04 -3.84 -4.30
CA VAL A 78 8.55 -3.10 -3.13
C VAL A 78 9.62 -2.14 -2.65
N THR A 79 9.32 -0.84 -2.61
CA THR A 79 10.28 0.20 -2.19
C THR A 79 9.87 0.84 -0.87
N SER A 80 10.84 1.48 -0.19
CA SER A 80 10.60 2.07 1.13
C SER A 80 9.73 3.34 1.10
N ASP A 81 9.84 4.16 0.07
CA ASP A 81 9.21 5.48 0.02
C ASP A 81 8.81 5.91 -1.40
N LEU A 82 8.09 7.04 -1.49
CA LEU A 82 7.60 7.56 -2.76
C LEU A 82 8.71 8.10 -3.66
N ALA A 83 9.80 8.61 -3.11
CA ALA A 83 10.90 9.16 -3.91
C ALA A 83 11.63 8.03 -4.67
N LEU A 84 11.85 6.90 -4.02
CA LEU A 84 12.37 5.70 -4.68
C LEU A 84 11.38 5.15 -5.68
N GLN A 85 10.08 5.18 -5.39
CA GLN A 85 9.04 4.78 -6.32
C GLN A 85 9.06 5.65 -7.59
N ASP A 86 9.24 6.98 -7.44
CA ASP A 86 9.43 7.91 -8.58
C ASP A 86 10.67 7.58 -9.40
N GLN A 87 11.75 7.19 -8.75
CA GLN A 87 12.99 6.79 -9.43
C GLN A 87 12.77 5.52 -10.27
N TYR A 88 12.15 4.49 -9.70
CA TYR A 88 11.81 3.26 -10.43
C TYR A 88 10.90 3.55 -11.64
N GLU A 89 9.89 4.41 -11.48
CA GLU A 89 9.02 4.80 -12.60
C GLU A 89 9.77 5.50 -13.73
N LYS A 90 10.76 6.34 -13.41
CA LYS A 90 11.66 6.95 -14.39
C LYS A 90 12.52 5.90 -15.08
N ASP A 91 13.07 4.95 -14.32
CA ASP A 91 13.87 3.87 -14.86
C ASP A 91 13.04 2.93 -15.72
N PHE A 92 11.80 2.60 -15.34
CA PHE A 92 10.90 1.80 -16.20
C PHE A 92 10.66 2.48 -17.55
N LYS A 93 10.42 3.80 -17.55
CA LYS A 93 10.25 4.56 -18.80
C LYS A 93 11.51 4.56 -19.64
N ARG A 94 12.67 4.81 -19.03
CA ARG A 94 13.97 4.82 -19.71
C ARG A 94 14.31 3.46 -20.32
N LEU A 95 13.95 2.39 -19.64
CA LEU A 95 14.24 1.01 -20.01
C LEU A 95 13.10 0.34 -20.79
N SER A 96 12.09 1.10 -21.20
CA SER A 96 10.90 0.61 -21.93
C SER A 96 10.17 -0.52 -21.22
N LEU A 97 10.28 -0.61 -19.89
CA LEU A 97 9.55 -1.56 -19.07
C LEU A 97 8.14 -1.03 -18.77
N ASN A 98 7.13 -1.66 -19.35
CA ASN A 98 5.73 -1.25 -19.14
C ASN A 98 5.14 -1.82 -17.85
N TRP A 99 5.87 -1.70 -16.74
CA TRP A 99 5.41 -2.18 -15.43
C TRP A 99 4.63 -1.09 -14.69
N PRO A 100 3.44 -1.42 -14.18
CA PRO A 100 2.65 -0.47 -13.43
C PRO A 100 3.24 -0.21 -12.05
N SER A 101 3.01 1.01 -11.58
CA SER A 101 3.29 1.45 -10.23
C SER A 101 1.98 1.86 -9.56
N ILE A 102 1.75 1.42 -8.33
CA ILE A 102 0.59 1.83 -7.55
C ILE A 102 0.99 2.35 -6.18
N ARG A 103 0.39 3.46 -5.79
CA ARG A 103 0.58 4.18 -4.53
C ARG A 103 -0.68 4.12 -3.67
N GLY A 104 -0.58 4.59 -2.43
CA GLY A 104 -1.76 4.78 -1.60
C GLY A 104 -2.79 5.72 -2.25
N VAL A 105 -4.04 5.52 -1.92
CA VAL A 105 -5.20 6.21 -2.53
C VAL A 105 -5.11 7.73 -2.50
N ASP A 106 -4.49 8.31 -1.47
CA ASP A 106 -4.37 9.76 -1.31
C ASP A 106 -3.30 10.40 -2.20
N ASN A 107 -2.52 9.60 -2.93
CA ASN A 107 -1.57 10.10 -3.93
C ASN A 107 -2.21 10.29 -5.32
N TYR A 108 -3.50 10.11 -5.43
CA TYR A 108 -4.24 10.30 -6.67
C TYR A 108 -5.39 11.28 -6.46
N GLU A 109 -5.57 12.16 -7.41
CA GLU A 109 -6.69 13.09 -7.44
C GLU A 109 -7.89 12.46 -8.14
N CYS A 110 -9.09 12.71 -7.62
CA CYS A 110 -10.33 12.32 -8.27
C CYS A 110 -10.67 13.30 -9.39
N PHE A 111 -10.81 12.82 -10.61
CA PHE A 111 -11.13 13.64 -11.78
C PHE A 111 -12.46 14.42 -11.64
N VAL A 112 -13.43 13.91 -10.86
CA VAL A 112 -14.76 14.51 -10.76
C VAL A 112 -14.81 15.69 -9.80
N ASN A 113 -14.09 15.62 -8.67
CA ASN A 113 -14.20 16.63 -7.60
C ASN A 113 -12.86 17.23 -7.16
N SER A 114 -11.77 16.89 -7.85
CA SER A 114 -10.39 17.37 -7.57
C SER A 114 -9.92 17.18 -6.12
N LEU A 115 -10.53 16.22 -5.40
CA LEU A 115 -10.09 15.84 -4.06
C LEU A 115 -9.22 14.56 -4.13
N PRO A 116 -8.45 14.23 -3.07
CA PRO A 116 -7.80 12.92 -2.98
C PRO A 116 -8.79 11.79 -3.26
N PHE A 117 -8.35 10.73 -3.94
CA PHE A 117 -9.25 9.65 -4.37
C PHE A 117 -10.02 9.01 -3.21
N SER A 118 -9.46 9.00 -1.98
CA SER A 118 -10.17 8.53 -0.77
C SER A 118 -11.45 9.33 -0.48
N LEU A 119 -11.51 10.59 -0.92
CA LEU A 119 -12.65 11.51 -0.86
C LEU A 119 -13.32 11.68 -2.22
N GLY A 120 -12.94 10.88 -3.20
CA GLY A 120 -13.52 10.90 -4.54
C GLY A 120 -15.00 10.51 -4.54
N ASP A 121 -15.73 10.99 -5.54
CA ASP A 121 -17.19 10.84 -5.62
C ASP A 121 -17.67 9.38 -5.52
N CYS A 122 -17.00 8.45 -6.19
CA CYS A 122 -17.29 7.02 -6.10
C CYS A 122 -17.06 6.46 -4.68
N LYS A 123 -16.02 6.92 -3.97
CA LYS A 123 -15.72 6.50 -2.60
C LYS A 123 -16.73 7.07 -1.60
N MET A 124 -17.09 8.33 -1.76
CA MET A 124 -18.12 8.97 -0.93
C MET A 124 -19.49 8.32 -1.10
N LYS A 125 -19.78 7.76 -2.27
CA LYS A 125 -20.99 6.98 -2.56
C LYS A 125 -20.89 5.51 -2.09
N GLY A 126 -19.76 5.07 -1.57
CA GLY A 126 -19.55 3.70 -1.08
C GLY A 126 -19.52 2.64 -2.18
N MET A 127 -19.17 3.03 -3.39
CA MET A 127 -19.07 2.09 -4.52
C MET A 127 -17.89 1.12 -4.34
N SER A 128 -18.07 -0.11 -4.81
CA SER A 128 -16.95 -1.05 -4.97
C SER A 128 -16.00 -0.56 -6.08
N TYR A 129 -14.79 -1.14 -6.15
CA TYR A 129 -13.86 -0.79 -7.22
C TYR A 129 -14.41 -1.22 -8.59
N GLU A 130 -15.05 -2.37 -8.67
CA GLU A 130 -15.66 -2.90 -9.89
C GLU A 130 -16.81 -1.99 -10.40
N GLN A 131 -17.61 -1.45 -9.48
CA GLN A 131 -18.64 -0.47 -9.83
C GLN A 131 -18.04 0.87 -10.28
N ALA A 132 -16.97 1.31 -9.62
CA ALA A 132 -16.29 2.55 -9.96
C ALA A 132 -15.58 2.48 -11.32
N GLU A 133 -15.10 1.30 -11.73
CA GLU A 133 -14.49 1.04 -13.04
C GLU A 133 -15.50 1.13 -14.20
N GLN A 134 -16.80 1.08 -13.93
CA GLN A 134 -17.86 1.24 -14.94
C GLN A 134 -18.32 2.69 -15.13
N LEU A 135 -17.79 3.62 -14.32
CA LEU A 135 -18.13 5.03 -14.45
C LEU A 135 -17.46 5.68 -15.68
N SER A 136 -18.12 6.67 -16.27
CA SER A 136 -17.58 7.42 -17.41
C SER A 136 -16.26 8.11 -17.11
N CYS A 137 -15.97 8.46 -15.85
CA CYS A 137 -14.69 9.04 -15.42
C CYS A 137 -13.55 8.02 -15.27
N TYR A 138 -13.79 6.73 -15.42
CA TYR A 138 -12.75 5.68 -15.28
C TYR A 138 -11.53 5.94 -16.17
N GLY A 139 -11.74 6.35 -17.42
CA GLY A 139 -10.67 6.68 -18.37
C GLY A 139 -9.73 7.80 -17.91
N HIS A 140 -10.14 8.61 -16.94
CA HIS A 140 -9.35 9.70 -16.34
C HIS A 140 -8.94 9.42 -14.89
N CYS A 141 -9.32 8.27 -14.33
CA CYS A 141 -9.03 7.90 -12.95
C CYS A 141 -7.68 7.20 -12.83
N GLY A 142 -6.63 7.94 -12.50
CA GLY A 142 -5.26 7.39 -12.36
C GLY A 142 -5.17 6.26 -11.33
N TYR A 143 -5.89 6.34 -10.21
CA TYR A 143 -5.86 5.27 -9.21
C TYR A 143 -6.44 3.96 -9.73
N LEU A 144 -7.65 3.98 -10.30
CA LEU A 144 -8.32 2.76 -10.76
C LEU A 144 -7.57 2.11 -11.92
N GLN A 145 -7.05 2.91 -12.86
CA GLN A 145 -6.25 2.41 -13.98
C GLN A 145 -4.95 1.75 -13.49
N ASN A 146 -4.19 2.43 -12.61
CA ASN A 146 -2.95 1.86 -12.08
C ASN A 146 -3.22 0.63 -11.21
N ARG A 147 -4.30 0.64 -10.43
CA ARG A 147 -4.72 -0.52 -9.64
C ARG A 147 -5.01 -1.73 -10.54
N ARG A 148 -5.80 -1.57 -11.57
CA ARG A 148 -6.14 -2.63 -12.51
C ARG A 148 -4.89 -3.18 -13.20
N ARG A 149 -4.06 -2.29 -13.75
CA ARG A 149 -2.78 -2.69 -14.36
C ARG A 149 -1.86 -3.44 -13.39
N ALA A 150 -1.75 -2.97 -12.13
CA ALA A 150 -0.92 -3.61 -11.12
C ALA A 150 -1.44 -5.01 -10.71
N ILE A 151 -2.73 -5.26 -10.82
CA ILE A 151 -3.34 -6.58 -10.60
C ILE A 151 -3.08 -7.50 -11.79
N GLU A 152 -3.26 -7.00 -13.02
CA GLU A 152 -3.22 -7.80 -14.25
C GLU A 152 -1.79 -8.11 -14.71
N GLN A 153 -0.89 -7.15 -14.62
CA GLN A 153 0.49 -7.29 -15.13
C GLN A 153 1.33 -8.25 -14.28
N PRO A 154 2.25 -9.00 -14.90
CA PRO A 154 3.07 -9.98 -14.19
C PRO A 154 4.00 -9.33 -13.14
N VAL A 155 4.53 -8.14 -13.39
CA VAL A 155 5.37 -7.40 -12.44
C VAL A 155 4.70 -6.06 -12.11
N ALA A 156 4.65 -5.69 -10.83
CA ALA A 156 4.14 -4.40 -10.39
C ALA A 156 4.99 -3.81 -9.27
N LEU A 157 5.14 -2.48 -9.26
CA LEU A 157 5.83 -1.72 -8.24
C LEU A 157 4.86 -1.23 -7.18
N LEU A 158 5.19 -1.48 -5.92
CA LEU A 158 4.45 -1.07 -4.72
C LEU A 158 5.40 -0.32 -3.78
N ASN A 159 4.86 0.39 -2.81
CA ASN A 159 5.63 0.75 -1.61
C ASN A 159 5.28 -0.18 -0.43
N TYR A 160 6.15 -0.21 0.57
CA TYR A 160 5.97 -1.08 1.75
C TYR A 160 4.62 -0.88 2.44
N SER A 161 4.19 0.37 2.65
CA SER A 161 2.92 0.66 3.32
C SER A 161 1.73 0.08 2.56
N PHE A 162 1.71 0.23 1.23
CA PHE A 162 0.67 -0.35 0.39
C PHE A 162 0.72 -1.89 0.44
N TRP A 163 1.93 -2.48 0.30
CA TRP A 163 2.11 -3.92 0.35
C TRP A 163 1.64 -4.51 1.69
N LEU A 164 2.04 -3.90 2.83
CA LEU A 164 1.61 -4.32 4.17
C LEU A 164 0.09 -4.24 4.35
N ILE A 165 -0.55 -3.15 3.88
CA ILE A 165 -2.01 -3.03 3.91
C ILE A 165 -2.68 -4.16 3.13
N GLN A 166 -2.20 -4.44 1.92
CA GLN A 166 -2.77 -5.50 1.10
C GLN A 166 -2.63 -6.88 1.75
N ARG A 167 -1.46 -7.18 2.36
CA ARG A 167 -1.19 -8.48 2.96
C ARG A 167 -1.88 -8.67 4.32
N ASN A 168 -1.85 -7.65 5.19
CA ASN A 168 -2.30 -7.81 6.57
C ASN A 168 -3.78 -7.50 6.79
N TYR A 169 -4.34 -6.56 6.01
CA TYR A 169 -5.73 -6.14 6.22
C TYR A 169 -6.66 -6.59 5.09
N VAL A 170 -6.23 -6.41 3.84
CA VAL A 170 -7.11 -6.75 2.72
C VAL A 170 -7.19 -8.26 2.55
N GLN A 171 -6.04 -8.96 2.59
CA GLN A 171 -6.00 -10.42 2.49
C GLN A 171 -6.79 -11.06 3.63
N ALA A 172 -6.49 -10.73 4.89
CA ALA A 172 -7.18 -11.29 6.05
C ALA A 172 -8.71 -11.09 5.97
N ARG A 173 -9.16 -9.88 5.58
CA ARG A 173 -10.59 -9.60 5.43
C ARG A 173 -11.24 -10.36 4.28
N MET A 174 -10.50 -10.59 3.19
CA MET A 174 -11.02 -11.37 2.06
C MET A 174 -11.08 -12.86 2.39
N ASP A 175 -10.09 -13.37 3.12
CA ASP A 175 -10.08 -14.76 3.61
C ASP A 175 -11.29 -15.01 4.54
N GLU A 176 -11.60 -14.08 5.45
CA GLU A 176 -12.80 -14.13 6.30
C GLU A 176 -14.11 -14.15 5.48
N GLN A 177 -14.11 -13.60 4.27
CA GLN A 177 -15.26 -13.54 3.38
C GLN A 177 -15.25 -14.62 2.29
N GLU A 178 -14.30 -15.56 2.36
CA GLU A 178 -14.07 -16.58 1.33
C GLU A 178 -13.91 -15.99 -0.08
N ARG A 179 -13.27 -14.83 -0.17
CA ARG A 179 -13.08 -14.07 -1.43
C ARG A 179 -11.61 -13.90 -1.73
N ASP A 180 -11.29 -13.90 -3.00
CA ASP A 180 -9.93 -13.62 -3.47
C ASP A 180 -9.50 -12.17 -3.23
N ALA A 181 -8.34 -11.96 -2.61
CA ALA A 181 -7.76 -10.64 -2.51
C ALA A 181 -7.27 -10.15 -3.89
N PRO A 182 -7.48 -8.86 -4.22
CA PRO A 182 -7.06 -8.31 -5.51
C PRO A 182 -5.56 -8.42 -5.77
N PHE A 183 -4.76 -8.16 -4.73
CA PHE A 183 -3.30 -8.32 -4.77
C PHE A 183 -2.91 -9.66 -4.14
N LYS A 184 -3.05 -10.73 -4.91
CA LYS A 184 -2.73 -12.11 -4.46
C LYS A 184 -1.24 -12.29 -4.15
N LYS A 185 -0.90 -13.37 -3.40
CA LYS A 185 0.48 -13.85 -3.32
C LYS A 185 0.98 -14.10 -4.75
N ARG A 186 2.19 -13.64 -5.04
CA ARG A 186 2.89 -13.87 -6.31
C ARG A 186 4.11 -14.74 -6.06
N ASP A 187 4.71 -15.21 -7.13
CA ASP A 187 5.82 -16.14 -7.11
C ASP A 187 7.07 -15.54 -6.45
N PHE A 188 7.31 -14.24 -6.61
CA PHE A 188 8.47 -13.56 -6.01
C PHE A 188 8.14 -12.14 -5.52
N VAL A 189 8.95 -11.64 -4.59
CA VAL A 189 8.92 -10.25 -4.12
C VAL A 189 10.35 -9.77 -3.93
N PHE A 190 10.70 -8.62 -4.54
CA PHE A 190 11.94 -7.90 -4.27
C PHE A 190 11.68 -6.73 -3.34
N PHE A 191 12.32 -6.74 -2.18
CA PHE A 191 12.28 -5.65 -1.22
C PHE A 191 13.53 -4.79 -1.37
N ASP A 192 13.39 -3.58 -1.91
CA ASP A 192 14.48 -2.61 -1.98
C ASP A 192 14.56 -1.83 -0.66
N GLU A 193 15.78 -1.47 -0.23
CA GLU A 193 16.05 -0.83 1.07
C GLU A 193 15.52 -1.64 2.27
N ALA A 194 15.73 -2.97 2.23
CA ALA A 194 15.21 -3.91 3.23
C ALA A 194 15.66 -3.59 4.67
N HIS A 195 16.73 -2.85 4.86
CA HIS A 195 17.18 -2.39 6.17
C HIS A 195 16.19 -1.43 6.85
N LYS A 196 15.26 -0.82 6.11
CA LYS A 196 14.20 0.04 6.64
C LYS A 196 12.94 -0.73 7.07
N VAL A 197 12.88 -2.05 6.84
CA VAL A 197 11.66 -2.85 7.07
C VAL A 197 11.21 -2.76 8.51
N ASP A 198 12.13 -2.86 9.49
CA ASP A 198 11.79 -2.82 10.90
C ASP A 198 11.10 -1.52 11.30
N GLU A 199 11.65 -0.38 10.88
CA GLU A 199 11.07 0.94 11.13
C GLU A 199 9.68 1.08 10.45
N ILE A 200 9.57 0.64 9.20
CA ILE A 200 8.32 0.72 8.45
C ILE A 200 7.24 -0.15 9.09
N VAL A 201 7.58 -1.35 9.50
CA VAL A 201 6.66 -2.28 10.18
C VAL A 201 6.24 -1.69 11.53
N GLN A 202 7.18 -1.18 12.32
CA GLN A 202 6.87 -0.51 13.58
C GLN A 202 5.90 0.66 13.36
N ASN A 203 6.18 1.54 12.40
CA ASN A 203 5.32 2.68 12.08
C ASN A 203 3.94 2.24 11.57
N HIS A 204 3.88 1.16 10.79
CA HIS A 204 2.63 0.64 10.24
C HIS A 204 1.70 0.04 11.31
N PHE A 205 2.27 -0.63 12.30
CA PHE A 205 1.50 -1.24 13.40
C PHE A 205 1.39 -0.34 14.63
N SER A 206 2.08 0.80 14.65
CA SER A 206 1.99 1.77 15.75
C SER A 206 0.72 2.61 15.62
N ALA A 207 0.01 2.76 16.74
CA ALA A 207 -1.03 3.77 16.87
C ALA A 207 -0.39 5.07 17.38
N ARG A 208 -0.35 6.10 16.54
CA ARG A 208 0.07 7.44 16.97
C ARG A 208 -1.15 8.22 17.44
N ILE A 209 -1.10 8.66 18.69
CA ILE A 209 -2.10 9.54 19.28
C ILE A 209 -1.46 10.90 19.41
N ASP A 210 -1.87 11.84 18.58
CA ASP A 210 -1.42 13.22 18.63
C ASP A 210 -2.57 14.16 19.02
N GLU A 211 -2.22 15.40 19.30
CA GLU A 211 -3.14 16.44 19.73
C GLU A 211 -4.29 16.65 18.72
N SER A 212 -4.03 16.50 17.44
CA SER A 212 -5.04 16.64 16.38
C SER A 212 -6.10 15.56 16.44
N ILE A 213 -5.74 14.34 16.84
CA ILE A 213 -6.69 13.23 17.04
C ILE A 213 -7.55 13.52 18.27
N ILE A 214 -6.95 13.99 19.35
CA ILE A 214 -7.65 14.37 20.58
C ILE A 214 -8.66 15.48 20.29
N ASP A 215 -8.24 16.52 19.57
CA ASP A 215 -9.12 17.64 19.19
C ASP A 215 -10.30 17.20 18.32
N ARG A 216 -10.06 16.32 17.35
CA ARG A 216 -11.14 15.76 16.51
C ARG A 216 -12.16 14.99 17.33
N VAL A 217 -11.72 14.19 18.30
CA VAL A 217 -12.60 13.44 19.20
C VAL A 217 -13.39 14.38 20.10
N VAL A 218 -12.74 15.44 20.63
CA VAL A 218 -13.41 16.48 21.42
C VAL A 218 -14.45 17.23 20.60
N TYR A 219 -14.13 17.62 19.37
CA TYR A 219 -15.06 18.28 18.46
C TYR A 219 -16.29 17.40 18.16
N LEU A 220 -16.08 16.13 17.86
CA LEU A 220 -17.17 15.21 17.57
C LEU A 220 -18.07 14.96 18.79
N ASN A 221 -17.50 14.86 19.98
CA ASN A 221 -18.29 14.76 21.22
C ASN A 221 -19.21 15.96 21.44
N ARG A 222 -18.71 17.18 21.15
CA ARG A 222 -19.54 18.39 21.19
C ARG A 222 -20.67 18.35 20.16
N PHE A 223 -20.36 17.88 18.95
CA PHE A 223 -21.35 17.73 17.87
C PHE A 223 -22.43 16.71 18.26
N ILE A 224 -22.04 15.54 18.75
CA ILE A 224 -22.94 14.47 19.20
C ILE A 224 -23.87 14.98 20.31
N SER A 225 -23.33 15.68 21.29
CA SER A 225 -24.11 16.25 22.40
C SER A 225 -25.11 17.30 21.92
N ARG A 226 -24.74 18.20 20.99
CA ARG A 226 -25.62 19.25 20.45
C ARG A 226 -26.80 18.69 19.65
N HIS A 227 -26.63 17.51 19.05
CA HIS A 227 -27.67 16.91 18.19
C HIS A 227 -28.40 15.74 18.84
N ASN A 228 -28.28 15.57 20.17
CA ASN A 228 -28.89 14.47 20.94
C ASN A 228 -28.67 13.11 20.31
N ILE A 229 -27.46 12.87 19.78
CA ILE A 229 -27.07 11.57 19.24
C ILE A 229 -26.70 10.69 20.45
N PRO A 230 -27.27 9.48 20.58
CA PRO A 230 -26.94 8.59 21.68
C PRO A 230 -25.46 8.21 21.62
N ALA A 231 -24.66 8.80 22.47
CA ALA A 231 -23.26 8.46 22.68
C ALA A 231 -22.93 8.67 24.14
N GLU A 232 -22.13 7.76 24.70
CA GLU A 232 -21.73 7.86 26.10
C GLU A 232 -21.06 9.21 26.40
N THR A 233 -21.62 9.95 27.33
CA THR A 233 -21.24 11.31 27.71
C THR A 233 -19.83 11.40 28.34
N GLN A 234 -19.22 10.27 28.65
CA GLN A 234 -17.93 10.17 29.35
C GLN A 234 -16.71 10.01 28.43
N THR A 235 -16.89 9.99 27.11
CA THR A 235 -15.82 9.65 26.14
C THR A 235 -14.61 10.59 26.24
N LYS A 236 -14.83 11.89 26.53
CA LYS A 236 -13.75 12.87 26.65
C LYS A 236 -12.86 12.62 27.86
N ASN A 237 -13.48 12.44 29.04
CA ASN A 237 -12.74 12.21 30.27
C ASN A 237 -12.01 10.86 30.24
N ARG A 238 -12.66 9.87 29.65
CA ARG A 238 -12.10 8.53 29.46
C ARG A 238 -10.92 8.55 28.47
N LEU A 239 -11.03 9.29 27.36
CA LEU A 239 -9.93 9.47 26.42
C LEU A 239 -8.72 10.19 27.05
N GLN A 240 -8.97 11.24 27.82
CA GLN A 240 -7.90 11.97 28.53
C GLN A 240 -7.21 11.07 29.57
N ALA A 241 -7.98 10.26 30.30
CA ALA A 241 -7.42 9.28 31.24
C ALA A 241 -6.57 8.23 30.52
N VAL A 242 -7.07 7.66 29.43
CA VAL A 242 -6.33 6.68 28.63
C VAL A 242 -5.06 7.27 27.99
N VAL A 243 -5.10 8.51 27.50
CA VAL A 243 -3.91 9.20 26.99
C VAL A 243 -2.91 9.46 28.11
N HIS A 244 -3.39 9.88 29.28
CA HIS A 244 -2.53 10.05 30.46
C HIS A 244 -1.88 8.72 30.86
N ASP A 245 -2.65 7.65 30.92
CA ASP A 245 -2.16 6.31 31.25
C ASP A 245 -1.14 5.81 30.21
N LEU A 246 -1.38 6.02 28.92
CA LEU A 246 -0.42 5.69 27.86
C LEU A 246 0.91 6.43 27.99
N MET A 247 0.87 7.68 28.44
CA MET A 247 2.06 8.50 28.61
C MET A 247 2.83 8.25 29.92
N THR A 248 2.13 7.80 30.97
CA THR A 248 2.70 7.67 32.32
C THR A 248 2.98 6.23 32.73
N THR A 249 2.35 5.24 32.07
CA THR A 249 2.43 3.84 32.47
C THR A 249 3.76 3.21 32.05
N LYS A 250 4.48 2.65 33.01
CA LYS A 250 5.65 1.82 32.78
C LYS A 250 5.27 0.35 32.85
N GLY A 251 5.38 -0.34 31.71
CA GLY A 251 5.14 -1.77 31.63
C GLY A 251 4.28 -2.20 30.45
N ARG A 252 4.46 -3.45 30.00
CA ARG A 252 3.87 -3.99 28.78
C ARG A 252 2.36 -4.28 28.91
N GLU A 253 1.94 -4.84 30.03
CA GLU A 253 0.54 -5.20 30.26
C GLU A 253 -0.41 -4.00 30.44
N PRO A 254 -0.07 -3.01 31.28
CA PRO A 254 -0.89 -1.80 31.40
C PRO A 254 -0.96 -0.99 30.09
N LEU A 255 0.13 -0.94 29.33
CA LEU A 255 0.16 -0.30 28.01
C LEU A 255 -0.78 -1.02 27.04
N PHE A 256 -0.78 -2.36 27.03
CA PHE A 256 -1.67 -3.15 26.20
C PHE A 256 -3.14 -2.93 26.54
N LYS A 257 -3.47 -2.84 27.83
CA LYS A 257 -4.81 -2.54 28.32
C LYS A 257 -5.28 -1.15 27.88
N ALA A 258 -4.42 -0.13 28.01
CA ALA A 258 -4.72 1.23 27.56
C ALA A 258 -4.92 1.31 26.03
N ILE A 259 -4.14 0.58 25.25
CA ILE A 259 -4.32 0.45 23.79
C ILE A 259 -5.66 -0.21 23.45
N GLN A 260 -6.04 -1.26 24.15
CA GLN A 260 -7.33 -1.95 23.96
C GLN A 260 -8.51 -1.01 24.27
N GLU A 261 -8.41 -0.25 25.34
CA GLU A 261 -9.42 0.72 25.73
C GLU A 261 -9.55 1.87 24.71
N PHE A 262 -8.41 2.38 24.21
CA PHE A 262 -8.39 3.34 23.12
C PHE A 262 -9.02 2.79 21.84
N ARG A 263 -8.76 1.54 21.48
CA ARG A 263 -9.42 0.86 20.35
C ARG A 263 -10.94 0.82 20.53
N GLY A 264 -11.43 0.51 21.73
CA GLY A 264 -12.86 0.53 22.06
C GLY A 264 -13.46 1.92 21.82
N ILE A 265 -12.81 2.97 22.29
CA ILE A 265 -13.23 4.36 22.09
C ILE A 265 -13.22 4.73 20.60
N ALA A 266 -12.20 4.34 19.85
CA ALA A 266 -12.10 4.62 18.42
C ALA A 266 -13.19 3.92 17.60
N ILE A 267 -13.61 2.71 17.97
CA ILE A 267 -14.73 1.98 17.35
C ILE A 267 -16.04 2.73 17.61
N THR A 268 -16.29 3.14 18.86
CA THR A 268 -17.47 3.93 19.24
C THR A 268 -17.51 5.27 18.51
N TYR A 269 -16.34 5.92 18.33
CA TYR A 269 -16.19 7.14 17.56
C TYR A 269 -16.57 6.94 16.07
N ARG A 270 -16.16 5.85 15.45
CA ARG A 270 -16.52 5.52 14.07
C ARG A 270 -18.02 5.29 13.91
N ALA A 271 -18.62 4.55 14.81
CA ALA A 271 -20.07 4.33 14.84
C ALA A 271 -20.83 5.65 15.00
N ALA A 272 -20.38 6.54 15.88
CA ALA A 272 -20.96 7.86 16.06
C ALA A 272 -20.82 8.76 14.81
N GLN A 273 -19.70 8.71 14.09
CA GLN A 273 -19.54 9.38 12.81
C GLN A 273 -20.55 8.89 11.76
N ASP A 274 -20.76 7.60 11.68
CA ASP A 274 -21.69 7.01 10.73
C ASP A 274 -23.13 7.37 11.03
N ILE A 275 -23.50 7.42 12.32
CA ILE A 275 -24.81 7.90 12.78
C ILE A 275 -24.98 9.40 12.45
N ALA A 276 -23.95 10.23 12.70
CA ALA A 276 -23.96 11.64 12.40
C ALA A 276 -24.15 11.89 10.90
N LYS A 277 -23.42 11.15 10.04
CA LYS A 277 -23.57 11.22 8.58
C LYS A 277 -24.99 10.81 8.13
N LYS A 278 -25.54 9.72 8.67
CA LYS A 278 -26.90 9.26 8.38
C LYS A 278 -27.96 10.28 8.80
N THR A 279 -27.78 10.92 9.96
CA THR A 279 -28.72 11.92 10.51
C THR A 279 -28.65 13.23 9.71
N ALA A 280 -27.45 13.68 9.33
CA ALA A 280 -27.28 14.84 8.44
C ALA A 280 -27.95 14.60 7.09
N LYS A 281 -27.76 13.41 6.50
CA LYS A 281 -28.38 13.02 5.23
C LYS A 281 -29.93 13.00 5.30
N LYS A 282 -30.49 12.62 6.44
CA LYS A 282 -31.93 12.61 6.69
C LYS A 282 -32.54 14.01 6.87
N ARG A 283 -31.79 14.95 7.50
CA ARG A 283 -32.27 16.33 7.78
C ARG A 283 -32.12 17.27 6.60
N PHE A 284 -31.12 17.11 5.78
CA PHE A 284 -30.79 18.07 4.70
C PHE A 284 -31.25 17.62 3.31
N GLY A 285 -31.92 16.46 3.20
CA GLY A 285 -32.37 15.95 1.91
C GLY A 285 -31.22 15.80 0.91
N GLN A 286 -31.44 15.17 -0.22
CA GLN A 286 -30.46 15.03 -1.31
C GLN A 286 -30.12 16.36 -2.03
N LYS A 287 -30.01 17.48 -1.33
CA LYS A 287 -29.45 18.69 -1.92
C LYS A 287 -27.94 18.54 -1.94
N THR A 288 -27.41 18.35 -3.11
CA THR A 288 -26.01 18.55 -3.48
C THR A 288 -25.50 19.81 -2.82
N ILE A 289 -24.54 19.66 -1.93
CA ILE A 289 -23.75 20.80 -1.46
C ILE A 289 -22.81 21.13 -2.62
N PRO A 290 -22.74 22.40 -3.05
CA PRO A 290 -21.92 22.83 -4.18
C PRO A 290 -20.43 22.60 -3.92
#